data_2ee9e1e85052cda0576557f3194130e4
#
_entry.id   2ee9e1e85052cda0576557f3194130e4
#
_cell.length_a   1.000
_cell.length_b   1.000
_cell.length_c   1.000
_cell.angle_alpha   90.00
_cell.angle_beta   90.00
_cell.angle_gamma   90.00
#
_symmetry.space_group_name_H-M   'P 1'
#
loop_
_entity.id
_entity.type
_entity.pdbx_description
1 polymer ?
#
loop_
_entity_poly.entity_id
_entity_poly.type
_entity_poly.pdbx_seq_one_letter_code
_entity_poly.pdbx_strand_id
1 'polypeptide(L)'
;SEHFQDWFGYRAAQFPGSAWVNPVLGTILYFYGGLVFLKGALRELRARTPGMMTLIALGITAAYGYSLAVSLGLPGKPFYWELATLIDVMLLGHWLEMASVQAASRALEELSKLMPTTAHRILGDRIEDIPVSALKEGDLILIRPGEQVPADGVVVEGASTMNEAFLTGESRPVPKEPGDE
;
A
#
# COMPACT_ATOMS: atom_id res chain seq x y z
N SER A 1 -5.20 11.54 32.25
CA SER A 1 -4.08 12.41 32.63
C SER A 1 -4.54 13.43 33.66
N GLU A 2 -3.66 13.90 34.52
CA GLU A 2 -3.97 14.96 35.51
C GLU A 2 -4.52 16.21 34.81
N HIS A 3 -4.00 16.60 33.67
CA HIS A 3 -4.50 17.74 32.89
C HIS A 3 -5.98 17.61 32.45
N PHE A 4 -6.43 16.40 32.11
CA PHE A 4 -7.84 16.16 31.77
C PHE A 4 -8.74 16.27 33.03
N GLN A 5 -8.23 15.77 34.16
CA GLN A 5 -8.94 15.86 35.43
C GLN A 5 -9.09 17.32 35.92
N ASP A 6 -8.04 18.11 35.74
CA ASP A 6 -8.03 19.55 36.07
C ASP A 6 -8.98 20.34 35.16
N TRP A 7 -9.05 20.00 33.87
CA TRP A 7 -9.89 20.70 32.89
C TRP A 7 -11.39 20.40 33.07
N PHE A 8 -11.72 19.16 33.43
CA PHE A 8 -13.13 18.77 33.68
C PHE A 8 -13.53 18.79 35.13
N GLY A 9 -12.68 19.24 36.06
CA GLY A 9 -12.96 19.29 37.50
C GLY A 9 -13.26 17.92 38.13
N TYR A 10 -12.81 16.84 37.51
CA TYR A 10 -13.05 15.47 37.92
C TYR A 10 -11.79 14.87 38.56
N ARG A 11 -11.96 14.26 39.74
CA ARG A 11 -10.88 13.48 40.39
C ARG A 11 -11.21 11.99 40.25
N ALA A 12 -10.33 11.24 39.59
CA ALA A 12 -10.48 9.80 39.51
C ALA A 12 -10.38 9.16 40.88
N ALA A 13 -11.27 8.20 41.15
CA ALA A 13 -11.28 7.46 42.41
C ALA A 13 -9.95 6.71 42.58
N GLN A 14 -9.25 6.95 43.67
CA GLN A 14 -8.03 6.22 44.02
C GLN A 14 -8.43 4.93 44.77
N PHE A 15 -8.04 3.79 44.20
CA PHE A 15 -8.19 2.47 44.79
C PHE A 15 -6.83 1.79 44.97
N PRO A 16 -6.67 0.81 45.85
CA PRO A 16 -5.45 0.08 46.03
C PRO A 16 -5.05 -0.58 44.67
N GLY A 17 -3.87 -0.22 44.14
CA GLY A 17 -3.40 -0.72 42.83
C GLY A 17 -3.66 0.22 41.63
N SER A 18 -4.36 1.36 41.83
CA SER A 18 -4.57 2.36 40.76
C SER A 18 -3.26 2.87 40.13
N ALA A 19 -2.16 2.87 40.89
CA ALA A 19 -0.85 3.26 40.40
C ALA A 19 -0.30 2.32 39.29
N TRP A 20 -0.71 1.06 39.24
CA TRP A 20 -0.28 0.07 38.27
C TRP A 20 -1.13 0.00 37.01
N VAL A 21 -2.29 0.63 37.01
CA VAL A 21 -3.21 0.62 35.85
C VAL A 21 -2.54 1.22 34.61
N ASN A 22 -1.94 2.39 34.72
CA ASN A 22 -1.27 3.06 33.62
C ASN A 22 -0.04 2.28 33.10
N PRO A 23 0.88 1.78 33.95
CA PRO A 23 1.98 0.92 33.53
C PRO A 23 1.52 -0.34 32.80
N VAL A 24 0.50 -1.04 33.29
CA VAL A 24 -0.03 -2.27 32.67
C VAL A 24 -0.66 -1.96 31.31
N LEU A 25 -1.57 -0.98 31.25
CA LEU A 25 -2.20 -0.59 29.99
C LEU A 25 -1.19 -0.04 28.98
N GLY A 26 -0.24 0.77 29.42
CA GLY A 26 0.84 1.29 28.58
C GLY A 26 1.75 0.18 28.02
N THR A 27 2.01 -0.85 28.83
CA THR A 27 2.78 -2.03 28.39
C THR A 27 2.01 -2.82 27.32
N ILE A 28 0.73 -3.09 27.55
CA ILE A 28 -0.13 -3.77 26.56
C ILE A 28 -0.16 -2.96 25.26
N LEU A 29 -0.38 -1.67 25.34
CA LEU A 29 -0.45 -0.80 24.18
C LEU A 29 0.88 -0.75 23.42
N TYR A 30 2.01 -0.65 24.12
CA TYR A 30 3.33 -0.64 23.51
C TYR A 30 3.63 -1.95 22.76
N PHE A 31 3.39 -3.11 23.38
CA PHE A 31 3.69 -4.40 22.77
C PHE A 31 2.63 -4.84 21.74
N TYR A 32 1.38 -4.44 21.87
CA TYR A 32 0.31 -4.78 20.93
C TYR A 32 0.15 -3.73 19.84
N GLY A 33 -0.14 -2.49 20.19
CA GLY A 33 -0.31 -1.38 19.24
C GLY A 33 1.00 -0.96 18.57
N GLY A 34 2.10 -0.91 19.35
CA GLY A 34 3.44 -0.57 18.87
C GLY A 34 4.12 -1.65 18.02
N LEU A 35 3.62 -2.89 18.03
CA LEU A 35 4.26 -4.04 17.36
C LEU A 35 4.48 -3.82 15.85
N VAL A 36 3.57 -3.13 15.17
CA VAL A 36 3.67 -2.80 13.75
C VAL A 36 4.92 -1.98 13.49
N PHE A 37 5.13 -0.94 14.30
CA PHE A 37 6.28 -0.03 14.19
C PHE A 37 7.59 -0.70 14.59
N LEU A 38 7.58 -1.51 15.66
CA LEU A 38 8.76 -2.25 16.11
C LEU A 38 9.23 -3.28 15.07
N LYS A 39 8.31 -4.03 14.47
CA LYS A 39 8.62 -4.97 13.38
C LYS A 39 9.06 -4.24 12.11
N GLY A 40 8.42 -3.13 11.77
CA GLY A 40 8.81 -2.27 10.65
C GLY A 40 10.23 -1.72 10.82
N ALA A 41 10.53 -1.15 11.98
CA ALA A 41 11.85 -0.65 12.32
C ALA A 41 12.93 -1.73 12.23
N LEU A 42 12.65 -2.93 12.74
CA LEU A 42 13.60 -4.05 12.65
C LEU A 42 13.89 -4.43 11.19
N ARG A 43 12.88 -4.36 10.31
CA ARG A 43 13.04 -4.62 8.87
C ARG A 43 13.88 -3.53 8.20
N GLU A 44 13.58 -2.25 8.46
CA GLU A 44 14.33 -1.10 7.93
C GLU A 44 15.81 -1.14 8.38
N LEU A 45 16.06 -1.41 9.66
CA LEU A 45 17.43 -1.51 10.21
C LEU A 45 18.20 -2.69 9.61
N ARG A 46 17.55 -3.85 9.40
CA ARG A 46 18.20 -5.00 8.72
C ARG A 46 18.51 -4.69 7.26
N ALA A 47 17.66 -3.93 6.60
CA ALA A 47 17.87 -3.47 5.23
C ALA A 47 18.89 -2.32 5.15
N ARG A 48 19.35 -1.78 6.28
CA ARG A 48 20.20 -0.58 6.38
C ARG A 48 19.60 0.68 5.73
N THR A 49 18.28 0.75 5.72
CA THR A 49 17.50 1.88 5.18
C THR A 49 16.54 2.38 6.27
N PRO A 50 17.07 3.04 7.33
CA PRO A 50 16.21 3.56 8.39
C PRO A 50 15.22 4.58 7.81
N GLY A 51 13.94 4.42 8.15
CA GLY A 51 12.84 5.24 7.64
C GLY A 51 11.84 5.62 8.73
N MET A 52 10.61 5.83 8.33
CA MET A 52 9.52 6.29 9.20
C MET A 52 9.25 5.31 10.36
N MET A 53 9.25 3.99 10.10
CA MET A 53 8.98 2.99 11.15
C MET A 53 10.06 3.01 12.22
N THR A 54 11.33 3.22 11.85
CA THR A 54 12.46 3.34 12.79
C THR A 54 12.30 4.56 13.68
N LEU A 55 11.91 5.71 13.14
CA LEU A 55 11.68 6.94 13.90
C LEU A 55 10.54 6.79 14.90
N ILE A 56 9.40 6.23 14.46
CA ILE A 56 8.24 6.01 15.32
C ILE A 56 8.60 5.02 16.43
N ALA A 57 9.26 3.90 16.09
CA ALA A 57 9.69 2.90 17.07
C ALA A 57 10.63 3.47 18.11
N LEU A 58 11.57 4.35 17.72
CA LEU A 58 12.45 5.05 18.65
C LEU A 58 11.64 5.94 19.60
N GLY A 59 10.71 6.73 19.09
CA GLY A 59 9.88 7.63 19.88
C GLY A 59 9.01 6.89 20.92
N ILE A 60 8.28 5.85 20.46
CA ILE A 60 7.42 5.06 21.38
C ILE A 60 8.24 4.28 22.40
N THR A 61 9.43 3.79 22.01
CA THR A 61 10.34 3.07 22.93
C THR A 61 10.91 4.00 23.98
N ALA A 62 11.33 5.21 23.61
CA ALA A 62 11.81 6.22 24.55
C ALA A 62 10.71 6.65 25.54
N ALA A 63 9.50 6.94 25.05
CA ALA A 63 8.36 7.32 25.88
C ALA A 63 7.95 6.20 26.84
N TYR A 64 7.89 4.96 26.36
CA TYR A 64 7.58 3.79 27.18
C TYR A 64 8.66 3.54 28.24
N GLY A 65 9.95 3.49 27.83
CA GLY A 65 11.07 3.23 28.74
C GLY A 65 11.18 4.27 29.85
N TYR A 66 11.04 5.55 29.52
CA TYR A 66 11.00 6.62 30.51
C TYR A 66 9.81 6.47 31.46
N SER A 67 8.60 6.24 30.95
CA SER A 67 7.39 6.10 31.78
C SER A 67 7.49 4.89 32.71
N LEU A 68 8.07 3.81 32.25
CA LEU A 68 8.33 2.62 33.07
C LEU A 68 9.33 2.93 34.18
N ALA A 69 10.42 3.62 33.88
CA ALA A 69 11.44 4.02 34.86
C ALA A 69 10.85 4.94 35.95
N VAL A 70 9.97 5.88 35.56
CA VAL A 70 9.25 6.74 36.53
C VAL A 70 8.31 5.90 37.40
N SER A 71 7.62 4.92 36.84
CA SER A 71 6.74 4.02 37.62
C SER A 71 7.53 3.12 38.60
N LEU A 72 8.82 2.89 38.33
CA LEU A 72 9.73 2.14 39.21
C LEU A 72 10.48 3.01 40.22
N GLY A 73 10.22 4.32 40.27
CA GLY A 73 10.76 5.22 41.30
C GLY A 73 11.66 6.35 40.78
N LEU A 74 11.85 6.50 39.48
CA LEU A 74 12.54 7.68 38.95
C LEU A 74 11.68 8.93 39.20
N PRO A 75 12.27 10.07 39.63
CA PRO A 75 11.53 11.30 39.79
C PRO A 75 11.04 11.83 38.41
N GLY A 76 9.73 12.14 38.30
CA GLY A 76 9.14 12.64 37.06
C GLY A 76 7.66 12.31 36.94
N LYS A 77 7.09 12.66 35.78
CA LYS A 77 5.71 12.28 35.42
C LYS A 77 5.76 11.28 34.28
N PRO A 78 5.03 10.14 34.35
CA PRO A 78 5.03 9.14 33.28
C PRO A 78 4.23 9.65 32.06
N PHE A 79 4.67 9.29 30.85
CA PHE A 79 4.07 9.68 29.56
C PHE A 79 3.19 8.59 28.95
N TYR A 80 2.50 7.79 29.74
CA TYR A 80 1.65 6.72 29.20
C TYR A 80 0.47 7.23 28.37
N TRP A 81 -0.06 8.41 28.69
CA TRP A 81 -1.12 9.04 27.90
C TRP A 81 -0.59 9.53 26.54
N GLU A 82 0.54 10.21 26.56
CA GLU A 82 1.21 10.70 25.36
C GLU A 82 1.66 9.52 24.47
N LEU A 83 2.16 8.45 25.08
CA LEU A 83 2.47 7.20 24.39
C LEU A 83 1.24 6.60 23.70
N ALA A 84 0.09 6.56 24.42
CA ALA A 84 -1.16 6.03 23.87
C ALA A 84 -1.61 6.85 22.65
N THR A 85 -1.72 8.17 22.82
CA THR A 85 -2.14 9.07 21.73
C THR A 85 -1.18 9.03 20.54
N LEU A 86 0.12 8.93 20.80
CA LEU A 86 1.13 8.80 19.73
C LEU A 86 0.93 7.50 18.93
N ILE A 87 0.78 6.36 19.61
CA ILE A 87 0.56 5.08 18.95
C ILE A 87 -0.74 5.10 18.15
N ASP A 88 -1.85 5.61 18.71
CA ASP A 88 -3.15 5.65 18.04
C ASP A 88 -3.12 6.53 16.79
N VAL A 89 -2.54 7.73 16.88
CA VAL A 89 -2.41 8.66 15.74
C VAL A 89 -1.52 8.05 14.66
N MET A 90 -0.41 7.42 15.04
CA MET A 90 0.50 6.80 14.08
C MET A 90 -0.12 5.56 13.42
N LEU A 91 -0.89 4.75 14.15
CA LEU A 91 -1.64 3.62 13.56
C LEU A 91 -2.69 4.11 12.57
N LEU A 92 -3.42 5.17 12.90
CA LEU A 92 -4.39 5.79 11.99
C LEU A 92 -3.69 6.30 10.72
N GLY A 93 -2.58 7.02 10.88
CA GLY A 93 -1.79 7.52 9.75
C GLY A 93 -1.29 6.38 8.85
N HIS A 94 -0.73 5.33 9.43
CA HIS A 94 -0.26 4.16 8.69
C HIS A 94 -1.41 3.42 7.99
N TRP A 95 -2.58 3.30 8.61
CA TRP A 95 -3.76 2.71 7.98
C TRP A 95 -4.22 3.52 6.77
N LEU A 96 -4.27 4.85 6.87
CA LEU A 96 -4.64 5.75 5.76
C LEU A 96 -3.62 5.65 4.61
N GLU A 97 -2.34 5.61 4.92
CA GLU A 97 -1.26 5.41 3.95
C GLU A 97 -1.44 4.10 3.17
N MET A 98 -1.61 2.98 3.90
CA MET A 98 -1.81 1.67 3.28
C MET A 98 -3.09 1.60 2.45
N ALA A 99 -4.18 2.23 2.91
CA ALA A 99 -5.43 2.30 2.16
C ALA A 99 -5.24 3.05 0.82
N SER A 100 -4.49 4.16 0.84
CA SER A 100 -4.18 4.95 -0.36
C SER A 100 -3.30 4.19 -1.35
N VAL A 101 -2.26 3.51 -0.87
CA VAL A 101 -1.38 2.68 -1.71
C VAL A 101 -2.16 1.51 -2.33
N GLN A 102 -3.04 0.85 -1.57
CA GLN A 102 -3.87 -0.23 -2.10
C GLN A 102 -4.87 0.26 -3.16
N ALA A 103 -5.46 1.45 -2.98
CA ALA A 103 -6.36 2.03 -3.97
C ALA A 103 -5.64 2.29 -5.30
N ALA A 104 -4.42 2.86 -5.27
CA ALA A 104 -3.60 3.06 -6.45
C ALA A 104 -3.21 1.75 -7.13
N SER A 105 -2.82 0.73 -6.35
CA SER A 105 -2.45 -0.59 -6.90
C SER A 105 -3.62 -1.30 -7.57
N ARG A 106 -4.83 -1.18 -7.02
CA ARG A 106 -6.06 -1.74 -7.65
C ARG A 106 -6.37 -1.09 -8.98
N ALA A 107 -6.19 0.23 -9.10
CA ALA A 107 -6.39 0.93 -10.36
C ALA A 107 -5.45 0.40 -11.46
N LEU A 108 -4.17 0.15 -11.14
CA LEU A 108 -3.21 -0.46 -12.06
C LEU A 108 -3.59 -1.90 -12.42
N GLU A 109 -4.06 -2.68 -11.45
CA GLU A 109 -4.51 -4.06 -11.70
C GLU A 109 -5.74 -4.10 -12.63
N GLU A 110 -6.71 -3.20 -12.46
CA GLU A 110 -7.86 -3.10 -13.35
C GLU A 110 -7.44 -2.72 -14.77
N LEU A 111 -6.47 -1.81 -14.94
CA LEU A 111 -5.90 -1.49 -16.24
C LEU A 111 -5.19 -2.70 -16.87
N SER A 112 -4.45 -3.47 -16.07
CA SER A 112 -3.77 -4.69 -16.55
C SER A 112 -4.75 -5.77 -17.03
N LYS A 113 -5.95 -5.85 -16.44
CA LYS A 113 -7.01 -6.80 -16.88
C LYS A 113 -7.58 -6.46 -18.25
N LEU A 114 -7.43 -5.20 -18.69
CA LEU A 114 -7.85 -4.78 -20.01
C LEU A 114 -6.86 -5.18 -21.11
N MET A 115 -5.65 -5.61 -20.75
CA MET A 115 -4.68 -6.08 -21.73
C MET A 115 -4.95 -7.55 -22.13
N PRO A 116 -4.90 -7.90 -23.42
CA PRO A 116 -5.07 -9.27 -23.84
C PRO A 116 -3.94 -10.16 -23.32
N THR A 117 -4.27 -11.35 -22.88
CA THR A 117 -3.31 -12.32 -22.36
C THR A 117 -2.89 -13.35 -23.41
N THR A 118 -3.68 -13.48 -24.48
CA THR A 118 -3.48 -14.43 -25.58
C THR A 118 -3.44 -13.70 -26.92
N ALA A 119 -2.70 -14.25 -27.87
CA ALA A 119 -2.62 -13.79 -29.24
C ALA A 119 -2.81 -14.96 -30.18
N HIS A 120 -3.44 -14.73 -31.32
CA HIS A 120 -3.68 -15.71 -32.39
C HIS A 120 -2.56 -15.66 -33.41
N ARG A 121 -1.50 -16.46 -33.19
CA ARG A 121 -0.33 -16.52 -34.12
C ARG A 121 -0.66 -17.36 -35.35
N ILE A 122 -0.33 -16.85 -36.51
CA ILE A 122 -0.45 -17.56 -37.80
C ILE A 122 0.87 -18.29 -38.12
N LEU A 123 0.78 -19.62 -38.30
CA LEU A 123 1.90 -20.48 -38.72
C LEU A 123 1.50 -21.23 -40.01
N GLY A 124 1.82 -20.66 -41.15
CA GLY A 124 1.36 -21.18 -42.46
C GLY A 124 -0.18 -21.19 -42.51
N ASP A 125 -0.80 -22.35 -42.70
CA ASP A 125 -2.29 -22.47 -42.73
C ASP A 125 -2.96 -22.71 -41.38
N ARG A 126 -2.21 -22.59 -40.27
CA ARG A 126 -2.74 -22.85 -38.91
C ARG A 126 -2.68 -21.60 -38.07
N ILE A 127 -3.72 -21.43 -37.24
CA ILE A 127 -3.76 -20.41 -36.23
C ILE A 127 -3.56 -21.09 -34.86
N GLU A 128 -2.63 -20.61 -34.09
CA GLU A 128 -2.29 -21.11 -32.77
C GLU A 128 -2.50 -20.01 -31.71
N ASP A 129 -3.22 -20.33 -30.64
CA ASP A 129 -3.41 -19.43 -29.50
C ASP A 129 -2.20 -19.53 -28.57
N ILE A 130 -1.46 -18.45 -28.44
CA ILE A 130 -0.27 -18.38 -27.59
C ILE A 130 -0.40 -17.26 -26.56
N PRO A 131 0.27 -17.37 -25.41
CA PRO A 131 0.40 -16.25 -24.49
C PRO A 131 1.10 -15.06 -25.17
N VAL A 132 0.64 -13.82 -24.91
CA VAL A 132 1.28 -12.60 -25.44
C VAL A 132 2.77 -12.55 -25.09
N SER A 133 3.16 -13.07 -23.90
CA SER A 133 4.57 -13.15 -23.49
C SER A 133 5.45 -14.07 -24.34
N ALA A 134 4.84 -14.92 -25.16
CA ALA A 134 5.55 -15.83 -26.08
C ALA A 134 5.67 -15.27 -27.51
N LEU A 135 5.05 -14.11 -27.81
CA LEU A 135 5.20 -13.41 -29.08
C LEU A 135 6.64 -12.97 -29.28
N LYS A 136 7.08 -13.02 -30.55
CA LYS A 136 8.38 -12.56 -30.98
C LYS A 136 8.23 -11.55 -32.09
N GLU A 137 9.21 -10.68 -32.22
CA GLU A 137 9.31 -9.75 -33.34
C GLU A 137 9.32 -10.53 -34.69
N GLY A 138 8.42 -10.12 -35.59
CA GLY A 138 8.22 -10.78 -36.87
C GLY A 138 7.16 -11.89 -36.89
N ASP A 139 6.54 -12.22 -35.74
CA ASP A 139 5.38 -13.13 -35.72
C ASP A 139 4.17 -12.46 -36.41
N LEU A 140 3.47 -13.23 -37.25
CA LEU A 140 2.22 -12.80 -37.86
C LEU A 140 1.05 -13.21 -36.95
N ILE A 141 0.19 -12.25 -36.62
CA ILE A 141 -0.95 -12.48 -35.73
C ILE A 141 -2.26 -12.09 -36.40
N LEU A 142 -3.32 -12.82 -36.10
CA LEU A 142 -4.69 -12.52 -36.51
C LEU A 142 -5.41 -11.72 -35.43
N ILE A 143 -5.97 -10.57 -35.78
CA ILE A 143 -6.86 -9.79 -34.92
C ILE A 143 -8.28 -9.90 -35.47
N ARG A 144 -9.20 -10.40 -34.67
CA ARG A 144 -10.61 -10.52 -35.06
C ARG A 144 -11.39 -9.27 -34.64
N PRO A 145 -12.54 -8.99 -35.29
CA PRO A 145 -13.40 -7.90 -34.90
C PRO A 145 -13.78 -7.96 -33.42
N GLY A 146 -13.56 -6.87 -32.69
CA GLY A 146 -13.84 -6.76 -31.26
C GLY A 146 -12.70 -7.25 -30.34
N GLU A 147 -11.63 -7.79 -30.89
CA GLU A 147 -10.44 -8.15 -30.11
C GLU A 147 -9.50 -6.96 -29.93
N GLN A 148 -8.70 -7.03 -28.86
CA GLN A 148 -7.65 -6.05 -28.61
C GLN A 148 -6.34 -6.47 -29.28
N VAL A 149 -5.59 -5.50 -29.78
CA VAL A 149 -4.25 -5.70 -30.32
C VAL A 149 -3.30 -6.05 -29.18
N PRO A 150 -2.63 -7.21 -29.22
CA PRO A 150 -1.84 -7.71 -28.09
C PRO A 150 -0.43 -7.10 -27.99
N ALA A 151 0.08 -6.53 -29.08
CA ALA A 151 1.42 -5.93 -29.14
C ALA A 151 1.48 -4.91 -30.27
N ASP A 152 2.48 -4.03 -30.24
CA ASP A 152 2.75 -3.10 -31.32
C ASP A 152 3.13 -3.86 -32.58
N GLY A 153 2.67 -3.37 -33.74
CA GLY A 153 2.92 -4.03 -35.02
C GLY A 153 2.45 -3.21 -36.21
N VAL A 154 2.62 -3.79 -37.38
CA VAL A 154 2.23 -3.18 -38.67
C VAL A 154 1.17 -4.05 -39.32
N VAL A 155 0.12 -3.44 -39.85
CA VAL A 155 -0.93 -4.15 -40.61
C VAL A 155 -0.32 -4.69 -41.90
N VAL A 156 -0.39 -6.01 -42.07
CA VAL A 156 0.12 -6.68 -43.29
C VAL A 156 -0.99 -6.88 -44.30
N GLU A 157 -2.19 -7.28 -43.81
CA GLU A 157 -3.33 -7.61 -44.67
C GLU A 157 -4.64 -7.26 -43.97
N GLY A 158 -5.64 -6.87 -44.74
CA GLY A 158 -6.99 -6.51 -44.25
C GLY A 158 -7.14 -5.01 -44.02
N ALA A 159 -8.37 -4.58 -43.70
CA ALA A 159 -8.67 -3.21 -43.32
C ALA A 159 -9.76 -3.22 -42.22
N SER A 160 -9.62 -2.37 -41.24
CA SER A 160 -10.57 -2.27 -40.12
C SER A 160 -10.53 -0.86 -39.53
N THR A 161 -11.38 -0.63 -38.52
CA THR A 161 -11.31 0.56 -37.69
C THR A 161 -10.92 0.16 -36.26
N MET A 162 -9.97 0.89 -35.68
CA MET A 162 -9.50 0.67 -34.31
C MET A 162 -9.95 1.80 -33.39
N ASN A 163 -10.34 1.45 -32.19
CA ASN A 163 -10.63 2.40 -31.13
C ASN A 163 -9.35 2.66 -30.33
N GLU A 164 -8.72 3.80 -30.56
CA GLU A 164 -7.51 4.24 -29.87
C GLU A 164 -7.80 5.17 -28.68
N ALA A 165 -9.06 5.29 -28.25
CA ALA A 165 -9.48 6.19 -27.18
C ALA A 165 -8.70 5.96 -25.87
N PHE A 166 -8.26 4.73 -25.65
CA PHE A 166 -7.46 4.36 -24.48
C PHE A 166 -6.05 5.01 -24.46
N LEU A 167 -5.47 5.22 -25.64
CA LEU A 167 -4.15 5.84 -25.80
C LEU A 167 -4.24 7.36 -26.03
N THR A 168 -5.16 7.78 -26.89
CA THR A 168 -5.25 9.17 -27.36
C THR A 168 -6.29 10.00 -26.58
N GLY A 169 -7.23 9.36 -25.89
CA GLY A 169 -8.37 10.01 -25.27
C GLY A 169 -9.50 10.38 -26.25
N GLU A 170 -9.36 10.15 -27.56
CA GLU A 170 -10.32 10.45 -28.60
C GLU A 170 -11.22 9.23 -28.89
N SER A 171 -12.54 9.40 -28.78
CA SER A 171 -13.50 8.31 -28.98
C SER A 171 -13.76 7.96 -30.46
N ARG A 172 -13.13 8.66 -31.39
CA ARG A 172 -13.34 8.43 -32.83
C ARG A 172 -12.51 7.24 -33.30
N PRO A 173 -13.15 6.21 -33.90
CA PRO A 173 -12.42 5.09 -34.48
C PRO A 173 -11.49 5.55 -35.62
N VAL A 174 -10.28 5.03 -35.63
CA VAL A 174 -9.25 5.31 -36.63
C VAL A 174 -9.22 4.17 -37.64
N PRO A 175 -9.36 4.45 -38.96
CA PRO A 175 -9.19 3.41 -39.98
C PRO A 175 -7.72 2.95 -40.00
N LYS A 176 -7.52 1.64 -40.20
CA LYS A 176 -6.21 1.00 -40.35
C LYS A 176 -6.20 0.17 -41.61
N GLU A 177 -5.16 0.37 -42.45
CA GLU A 177 -4.93 -0.27 -43.73
C GLU A 177 -3.52 -0.90 -43.76
N PRO A 178 -3.21 -1.78 -44.72
CA PRO A 178 -1.88 -2.36 -44.85
C PRO A 178 -0.77 -1.30 -44.94
N GLY A 179 0.20 -1.40 -44.01
CA GLY A 179 1.31 -0.47 -43.86
C GLY A 179 1.15 0.49 -42.68
N ASP A 180 -0.04 0.54 -42.03
CA ASP A 180 -0.27 1.36 -40.83
C ASP A 180 0.27 0.63 -39.58
N GLU A 181 0.73 1.44 -38.59
CA GLU A 181 1.12 0.99 -37.25
C GLU A 181 -0.03 1.04 -36.27
#